data_dfc83f92c15f4aa828d67d05a3394c4e
#
_entry.id   dfc83f92c15f4aa828d67d05a3394c4e
#
_cell.length_a   1.000
_cell.length_b   1.000
_cell.length_c   1.000
_cell.angle_alpha   90.00
_cell.angle_beta   90.00
_cell.angle_gamma   90.00
#
_symmetry.space_group_name_H-M   'P 1'
#
loop_
_entity.id
_entity.type
_entity.pdbx_description
1 polymer ?
#
loop_
_entity_poly.entity_id
_entity_poly.type
_entity_poly.pdbx_seq_one_letter_code
_entity_poly.pdbx_strand_id
1 'polypeptide(L)'
;MSDIHGCHTLFRRMLQKIDFTDSDDLYILGDFVDRGDTPIPLLLDCMERINVYPLLGNHEAIMLQCLHGLPAEASPDNVTEFYTPEGLELYSAWMQNGGSITMTQYLGLAPAKRAEVLGYLEEFRFYEELTMPDGRCFVLTHSGIENFDPAVPLSEYPLDALINARPEPGDRFYDDRTLIFGHTPTLTYPSMHGQAEVLFEETYINIDCGAVFHEVGGKLACLRLDDMKEFYV
;
A
#
# COMPACT_ATOMS: atom_id res chain seq x y z
N MET A 1 -2.84 -8.43 0.72
CA MET A 1 -1.52 -8.01 1.27
C MET A 1 -1.50 -6.51 1.44
N SER A 2 -0.54 -5.97 2.23
CA SER A 2 -0.40 -4.52 2.44
C SER A 2 1.07 -4.17 2.71
N ASP A 3 1.44 -2.89 2.50
CA ASP A 3 2.69 -2.27 2.99
C ASP A 3 3.97 -3.08 2.66
N ILE A 4 4.13 -3.43 1.39
CA ILE A 4 5.26 -4.26 0.92
C ILE A 4 6.56 -3.43 0.89
N HIS A 5 6.47 -2.11 0.67
CA HIS A 5 7.58 -1.18 0.73
C HIS A 5 8.85 -1.68 0.03
N GLY A 6 8.76 -1.99 -1.26
CA GLY A 6 9.92 -2.42 -2.05
C GLY A 6 10.54 -3.76 -1.64
N CYS A 7 9.93 -4.52 -0.74
CA CYS A 7 10.39 -5.86 -0.35
C CYS A 7 10.00 -6.92 -1.40
N HIS A 8 10.40 -6.72 -2.67
CA HIS A 8 10.02 -7.58 -3.81
C HIS A 8 10.34 -9.05 -3.58
N THR A 9 11.46 -9.36 -2.92
CA THR A 9 11.81 -10.75 -2.58
C THR A 9 10.78 -11.39 -1.66
N LEU A 10 10.26 -10.66 -0.65
CA LEU A 10 9.20 -11.17 0.23
C LEU A 10 7.88 -11.34 -0.55
N PHE A 11 7.54 -10.39 -1.42
CA PHE A 11 6.37 -10.51 -2.30
C PHE A 11 6.43 -11.79 -3.15
N ARG A 12 7.55 -12.05 -3.84
CA ARG A 12 7.74 -13.25 -4.66
C ARG A 12 7.64 -14.54 -3.83
N ARG A 13 8.22 -14.55 -2.64
CA ARG A 13 8.10 -15.67 -1.69
C ARG A 13 6.66 -15.88 -1.22
N MET A 14 5.92 -14.79 -0.99
CA MET A 14 4.52 -14.89 -0.60
C MET A 14 3.67 -15.48 -1.74
N LEU A 15 3.83 -15.03 -2.99
CA LEU A 15 3.13 -15.61 -4.13
C LEU A 15 3.37 -17.13 -4.26
N GLN A 16 4.60 -17.57 -4.03
CA GLN A 16 4.92 -19.02 -4.01
C GLN A 16 4.26 -19.73 -2.83
N LYS A 17 4.25 -19.11 -1.65
CA LYS A 17 3.70 -19.71 -0.42
C LYS A 17 2.20 -19.90 -0.45
N ILE A 18 1.49 -19.00 -1.12
CA ILE A 18 0.02 -19.07 -1.30
C ILE A 18 -0.38 -19.86 -2.56
N ASP A 19 0.60 -20.37 -3.32
CA ASP A 19 0.39 -21.04 -4.63
C ASP A 19 -0.44 -20.15 -5.58
N PHE A 20 -0.10 -18.84 -5.68
CA PHE A 20 -0.83 -17.84 -6.47
C PHE A 20 -0.87 -18.20 -7.95
N THR A 21 -2.06 -18.20 -8.53
CA THR A 21 -2.35 -18.59 -9.93
C THR A 21 -3.20 -17.54 -10.64
N ASP A 22 -3.40 -17.69 -11.95
CA ASP A 22 -4.24 -16.81 -12.77
C ASP A 22 -5.75 -16.88 -12.42
N SER A 23 -6.16 -17.85 -11.59
CA SER A 23 -7.55 -17.97 -11.10
C SER A 23 -7.80 -17.26 -9.76
N ASP A 24 -6.77 -16.71 -9.15
CA ASP A 24 -6.85 -16.00 -7.89
C ASP A 24 -6.90 -14.50 -8.13
N ASP A 25 -7.59 -13.75 -7.27
CA ASP A 25 -7.55 -12.29 -7.24
C ASP A 25 -6.72 -11.83 -6.05
N LEU A 26 -5.71 -10.98 -6.29
CA LEU A 26 -4.84 -10.46 -5.25
C LEU A 26 -5.02 -8.95 -5.11
N TYR A 27 -5.55 -8.52 -3.98
CA TYR A 27 -5.61 -7.12 -3.58
C TYR A 27 -4.37 -6.72 -2.77
N ILE A 28 -3.73 -5.61 -3.14
CA ILE A 28 -2.61 -5.03 -2.38
C ILE A 28 -3.04 -3.64 -1.92
N LEU A 29 -3.12 -3.47 -0.61
CA LEU A 29 -3.73 -2.31 0.02
C LEU A 29 -2.75 -1.12 0.16
N GLY A 30 -2.00 -0.82 -0.90
CA GLY A 30 -1.08 0.31 -0.96
C GLY A 30 0.31 0.04 -0.38
N ASP A 31 1.12 1.08 -0.43
CA ASP A 31 2.50 1.15 0.04
C ASP A 31 3.41 0.07 -0.59
N PHE A 32 3.44 0.09 -1.92
CA PHE A 32 4.37 -0.73 -2.73
C PHE A 32 5.78 -0.18 -2.69
N VAL A 33 5.89 1.16 -2.69
CA VAL A 33 7.14 1.89 -2.87
C VAL A 33 7.80 2.29 -1.57
N ASP A 34 9.01 2.82 -1.68
CA ASP A 34 9.83 3.39 -0.62
C ASP A 34 10.40 2.38 0.38
N ARG A 35 11.40 2.82 1.13
CA ARG A 35 12.06 2.13 2.25
C ARG A 35 12.87 0.89 1.86
N GLY A 36 12.25 -0.09 1.23
CA GLY A 36 12.92 -1.35 0.84
C GLY A 36 13.77 -1.21 -0.43
N ASP A 37 14.49 -2.28 -0.77
CA ASP A 37 15.58 -2.23 -1.75
C ASP A 37 15.12 -2.18 -3.21
N THR A 38 13.90 -2.64 -3.52
CA THR A 38 13.46 -2.89 -4.90
C THR A 38 12.01 -2.44 -5.18
N PRO A 39 11.66 -1.15 -4.90
CA PRO A 39 10.30 -0.65 -5.12
C PRO A 39 9.88 -0.65 -6.59
N ILE A 40 10.73 -0.19 -7.51
CA ILE A 40 10.39 -0.16 -8.93
C ILE A 40 10.30 -1.56 -9.54
N PRO A 41 11.20 -2.52 -9.27
CA PRO A 41 11.02 -3.91 -9.67
C PRO A 41 9.72 -4.56 -9.16
N LEU A 42 9.28 -4.21 -7.95
CA LEU A 42 8.00 -4.66 -7.40
C LEU A 42 6.82 -4.12 -8.22
N LEU A 43 6.79 -2.80 -8.49
CA LEU A 43 5.75 -2.19 -9.34
C LEU A 43 5.71 -2.83 -10.72
N LEU A 44 6.87 -3.02 -11.36
CA LEU A 44 6.94 -3.62 -12.69
C LEU A 44 6.45 -5.09 -12.70
N ASP A 45 6.74 -5.87 -11.66
CA ASP A 45 6.22 -7.23 -11.50
C ASP A 45 4.68 -7.22 -11.34
N CYS A 46 4.12 -6.26 -10.57
CA CYS A 46 2.68 -6.12 -10.41
C CYS A 46 1.99 -5.65 -11.70
N MET A 47 2.59 -4.72 -12.46
CA MET A 47 2.07 -4.25 -13.76
C MET A 47 1.87 -5.38 -14.78
N GLU A 48 2.67 -6.43 -14.73
CA GLU A 48 2.58 -7.59 -15.64
C GLU A 48 1.46 -8.56 -15.26
N ARG A 49 0.77 -8.36 -14.13
CA ARG A 49 -0.23 -9.29 -13.58
C ARG A 49 -1.63 -8.71 -13.69
N ILE A 50 -2.47 -9.34 -14.51
CA ILE A 50 -3.84 -8.87 -14.76
C ILE A 50 -4.81 -9.11 -13.59
N ASN A 51 -4.42 -9.93 -12.63
CA ASN A 51 -5.22 -10.34 -11.46
C ASN A 51 -4.62 -9.83 -10.13
N VAL A 52 -3.78 -8.80 -10.20
CA VAL A 52 -3.33 -8.01 -9.05
C VAL A 52 -4.02 -6.66 -9.08
N TYR A 53 -4.73 -6.33 -8.02
CA TYR A 53 -5.57 -5.13 -7.88
C TYR A 53 -4.95 -4.21 -6.82
N PRO A 54 -4.21 -3.18 -7.25
CA PRO A 54 -3.57 -2.26 -6.33
C PRO A 54 -4.54 -1.21 -5.79
N LEU A 55 -4.44 -0.91 -4.50
CA LEU A 55 -4.99 0.29 -3.91
C LEU A 55 -3.89 1.33 -3.72
N LEU A 56 -4.27 2.60 -3.67
CA LEU A 56 -3.36 3.73 -3.47
C LEU A 56 -3.03 3.86 -1.98
N GLY A 57 -1.74 3.79 -1.64
CA GLY A 57 -1.24 4.15 -0.33
C GLY A 57 -0.76 5.60 -0.27
N ASN A 58 -0.43 6.09 0.92
CA ASN A 58 0.09 7.44 1.08
C ASN A 58 1.49 7.61 0.45
N HIS A 59 2.27 6.54 0.33
CA HIS A 59 3.56 6.54 -0.35
C HIS A 59 3.42 6.69 -1.87
N GLU A 60 2.47 6.02 -2.49
CA GLU A 60 2.16 6.23 -3.91
C GLU A 60 1.57 7.63 -4.17
N ALA A 61 0.73 8.13 -3.26
CA ALA A 61 0.13 9.45 -3.40
C ALA A 61 1.18 10.57 -3.39
N ILE A 62 2.15 10.52 -2.48
CA ILE A 62 3.24 11.51 -2.46
C ILE A 62 4.20 11.32 -3.66
N MET A 63 4.50 10.08 -4.04
CA MET A 63 5.28 9.76 -5.25
C MET A 63 4.65 10.39 -6.49
N LEU A 64 3.35 10.18 -6.72
CA LEU A 64 2.62 10.77 -7.84
C LEU A 64 2.73 12.29 -7.86
N GLN A 65 2.50 12.96 -6.73
CA GLN A 65 2.61 14.41 -6.62
C GLN A 65 4.03 14.92 -6.94
N CYS A 66 5.06 14.20 -6.52
CA CYS A 66 6.44 14.56 -6.80
C CYS A 66 6.87 14.28 -8.25
N LEU A 67 6.32 13.24 -8.88
CA LEU A 67 6.72 12.85 -10.24
C LEU A 67 5.92 13.56 -11.34
N HIS A 68 4.71 14.04 -11.03
CA HIS A 68 3.91 14.79 -11.99
C HIS A 68 4.64 16.04 -12.49
N GLY A 69 4.72 16.15 -13.81
CA GLY A 69 5.35 17.30 -14.46
C GLY A 69 6.88 17.24 -14.54
N LEU A 70 7.54 16.20 -14.04
CA LEU A 70 8.97 16.03 -14.26
C LEU A 70 9.26 15.79 -15.75
N PRO A 71 10.21 16.53 -16.34
CA PRO A 71 10.57 16.35 -17.74
C PRO A 71 11.37 15.06 -17.98
N ALA A 72 11.43 14.62 -19.24
CA ALA A 72 12.13 13.39 -19.62
C ALA A 72 13.62 13.39 -19.28
N GLU A 73 14.25 14.59 -19.29
CA GLU A 73 15.66 14.83 -18.93
C GLU A 73 15.93 14.83 -17.42
N ALA A 74 14.91 14.74 -16.58
CA ALA A 74 15.11 14.65 -15.14
C ALA A 74 15.95 13.42 -14.76
N SER A 75 16.94 13.67 -13.91
CA SER A 75 17.91 12.67 -13.41
C SER A 75 18.14 12.88 -11.90
N PRO A 76 18.76 11.96 -11.19
CA PRO A 76 19.07 12.15 -9.78
C PRO A 76 19.90 13.41 -9.49
N ASP A 77 20.72 13.85 -10.45
CA ASP A 77 21.63 14.97 -10.27
C ASP A 77 20.95 16.34 -10.43
N ASN A 78 19.80 16.42 -11.19
CA ASN A 78 19.15 17.68 -11.51
C ASN A 78 17.67 17.75 -11.12
N VAL A 79 17.08 16.71 -10.58
CA VAL A 79 15.63 16.61 -10.32
C VAL A 79 15.10 17.78 -9.47
N THR A 80 15.90 18.27 -8.52
CA THR A 80 15.51 19.37 -7.64
C THR A 80 15.36 20.71 -8.37
N GLU A 81 15.95 20.87 -9.56
CA GLU A 81 15.85 22.09 -10.38
C GLU A 81 14.46 22.26 -11.03
N PHE A 82 13.67 21.18 -11.09
CA PHE A 82 12.35 21.18 -11.70
C PHE A 82 11.20 21.44 -10.73
N TYR A 83 11.48 21.56 -9.43
CA TYR A 83 10.45 21.83 -8.43
C TYR A 83 10.30 23.32 -8.10
N THR A 84 9.07 23.74 -7.80
CA THR A 84 8.79 24.99 -7.09
C THR A 84 9.26 24.88 -5.63
N PRO A 85 9.33 26.00 -4.87
CA PRO A 85 9.65 25.93 -3.44
C PRO A 85 8.72 24.95 -2.66
N GLU A 86 7.40 24.99 -2.92
CA GLU A 86 6.41 24.10 -2.31
C GLU A 86 6.64 22.64 -2.75
N GLY A 87 6.97 22.41 -4.02
CA GLY A 87 7.34 21.10 -4.55
C GLY A 87 8.60 20.53 -3.91
N LEU A 88 9.59 21.38 -3.59
CA LEU A 88 10.80 20.99 -2.88
C LEU A 88 10.53 20.57 -1.42
N GLU A 89 9.57 21.23 -0.75
CA GLU A 89 9.15 20.82 0.59
C GLU A 89 8.52 19.42 0.56
N LEU A 90 7.59 19.19 -0.37
CA LEU A 90 6.96 17.88 -0.58
C LEU A 90 7.99 16.80 -0.95
N TYR A 91 8.88 17.11 -1.90
CA TYR A 91 9.98 16.22 -2.27
C TYR A 91 10.86 15.87 -1.07
N SER A 92 11.24 16.87 -0.26
CA SER A 92 12.06 16.65 0.93
C SER A 92 11.36 15.77 1.96
N ALA A 93 10.07 15.97 2.17
CA ALA A 93 9.26 15.14 3.05
C ALA A 93 9.21 13.68 2.54
N TRP A 94 9.03 13.48 1.24
CA TRP A 94 9.07 12.16 0.64
C TRP A 94 10.44 11.48 0.79
N MET A 95 11.54 12.19 0.52
CA MET A 95 12.90 11.65 0.71
C MET A 95 13.18 11.23 2.15
N GLN A 96 12.72 12.00 3.14
CA GLN A 96 12.85 11.68 4.57
C GLN A 96 12.01 10.46 4.98
N ASN A 97 10.92 10.19 4.25
CA ASN A 97 10.05 9.05 4.51
C ASN A 97 10.43 7.78 3.71
N GLY A 98 11.61 7.77 3.09
CA GLY A 98 12.17 6.61 2.40
C GLY A 98 12.07 6.63 0.88
N GLY A 99 11.67 7.75 0.27
CA GLY A 99 11.46 7.88 -1.17
C GLY A 99 12.74 7.87 -2.02
N SER A 100 13.91 8.04 -1.43
CA SER A 100 15.18 8.19 -2.16
C SER A 100 15.51 7.00 -3.06
N ILE A 101 15.25 5.78 -2.60
CA ILE A 101 15.48 4.56 -3.39
C ILE A 101 14.50 4.48 -4.56
N THR A 102 13.21 4.79 -4.33
CA THR A 102 12.17 4.82 -5.36
C THR A 102 12.51 5.85 -6.44
N MET A 103 12.84 7.08 -6.05
CA MET A 103 13.21 8.15 -6.97
C MET A 103 14.42 7.76 -7.82
N THR A 104 15.47 7.22 -7.19
CA THR A 104 16.68 6.79 -7.89
C THR A 104 16.39 5.72 -8.94
N GLN A 105 15.62 4.68 -8.57
CA GLN A 105 15.27 3.61 -9.48
C GLN A 105 14.32 4.07 -10.58
N TYR A 106 13.34 4.92 -10.26
CA TYR A 106 12.42 5.50 -11.23
C TYR A 106 13.18 6.34 -12.27
N LEU A 107 14.04 7.26 -11.84
CA LEU A 107 14.85 8.08 -12.74
C LEU A 107 15.86 7.27 -13.54
N GLY A 108 16.22 6.07 -13.11
CA GLY A 108 17.01 5.11 -13.87
C GLY A 108 16.27 4.43 -15.03
N LEU A 109 14.94 4.51 -15.08
CA LEU A 109 14.14 3.97 -16.17
C LEU A 109 14.23 4.84 -17.42
N ALA A 110 14.06 4.24 -18.60
CA ALA A 110 13.85 4.98 -19.84
C ALA A 110 12.58 5.85 -19.76
N PRO A 111 12.53 7.04 -20.38
CA PRO A 111 11.39 7.97 -20.29
C PRO A 111 10.03 7.32 -20.61
N ALA A 112 9.96 6.46 -21.63
CA ALA A 112 8.73 5.74 -21.96
C ALA A 112 8.26 4.83 -20.82
N LYS A 113 9.19 4.11 -20.16
CA LYS A 113 8.85 3.24 -19.02
C LYS A 113 8.44 4.05 -17.79
N ARG A 114 9.01 5.24 -17.56
CA ARG A 114 8.55 6.17 -16.51
C ARG A 114 7.09 6.56 -16.72
N ALA A 115 6.70 6.88 -17.97
CA ALA A 115 5.32 7.21 -18.30
C ALA A 115 4.36 6.03 -18.07
N GLU A 116 4.78 4.80 -18.40
CA GLU A 116 4.01 3.58 -18.13
C GLU A 116 3.81 3.38 -16.61
N VAL A 117 4.85 3.57 -15.81
CA VAL A 117 4.77 3.46 -14.32
C VAL A 117 3.83 4.51 -13.76
N LEU A 118 3.91 5.77 -14.21
CA LEU A 118 2.97 6.82 -13.78
C LEU A 118 1.53 6.47 -14.15
N GLY A 119 1.29 6.08 -15.40
CA GLY A 119 -0.05 5.69 -15.86
C GLY A 119 -0.62 4.52 -15.04
N TYR A 120 0.21 3.56 -14.66
CA TYR A 120 -0.21 2.45 -13.80
C TYR A 120 -0.59 2.93 -12.38
N LEU A 121 0.20 3.79 -11.77
CA LEU A 121 -0.09 4.35 -10.44
C LEU A 121 -1.37 5.20 -10.44
N GLU A 122 -1.66 5.92 -11.54
CA GLU A 122 -2.88 6.72 -11.70
C GLU A 122 -4.17 5.87 -11.77
N GLU A 123 -4.03 4.57 -12.09
CA GLU A 123 -5.15 3.62 -12.12
C GLU A 123 -5.42 2.96 -10.77
N PHE A 124 -4.60 3.21 -9.74
CA PHE A 124 -4.79 2.64 -8.41
C PHE A 124 -6.10 3.12 -7.80
N ARG A 125 -6.87 2.18 -7.27
CA ARG A 125 -8.13 2.48 -6.61
C ARG A 125 -7.89 3.02 -5.20
N PHE A 126 -8.84 3.77 -4.67
CA PHE A 126 -8.75 4.32 -3.31
C PHE A 126 -9.34 3.36 -2.28
N TYR A 127 -10.28 2.54 -2.70
CA TYR A 127 -10.93 1.49 -1.92
C TYR A 127 -11.51 0.41 -2.83
N GLU A 128 -11.91 -0.70 -2.24
CA GLU A 128 -12.66 -1.77 -2.90
C GLU A 128 -13.73 -2.31 -1.95
N GLU A 129 -14.89 -2.67 -2.47
CA GLU A 129 -15.94 -3.34 -1.72
C GLU A 129 -16.16 -4.74 -2.28
N LEU A 130 -16.03 -5.76 -1.45
CA LEU A 130 -16.11 -7.16 -1.85
C LEU A 130 -17.26 -7.85 -1.14
N THR A 131 -18.02 -8.65 -1.90
CA THR A 131 -19.02 -9.58 -1.33
C THR A 131 -18.60 -11.00 -1.69
N MET A 132 -18.32 -11.80 -0.68
CA MET A 132 -17.93 -13.21 -0.85
C MET A 132 -19.15 -14.08 -1.17
N PRO A 133 -18.94 -15.25 -1.80
CA PRO A 133 -20.05 -16.17 -2.12
C PRO A 133 -20.85 -16.66 -0.90
N ASP A 134 -20.26 -16.63 0.30
CA ASP A 134 -20.91 -16.99 1.56
C ASP A 134 -21.69 -15.82 2.21
N GLY A 135 -21.70 -14.65 1.57
CA GLY A 135 -22.41 -13.45 2.02
C GLY A 135 -21.60 -12.52 2.92
N ARG A 136 -20.35 -12.87 3.30
CA ARG A 136 -19.47 -11.93 4.02
C ARG A 136 -19.13 -10.74 3.13
N CYS A 137 -19.14 -9.55 3.71
CA CYS A 137 -18.79 -8.31 3.02
C CYS A 137 -17.54 -7.68 3.63
N PHE A 138 -16.65 -7.21 2.75
CA PHE A 138 -15.41 -6.54 3.14
C PHE A 138 -15.29 -5.20 2.44
N VAL A 139 -14.72 -4.24 3.14
CA VAL A 139 -14.23 -2.97 2.60
C VAL A 139 -12.72 -2.99 2.70
N LEU A 140 -12.04 -2.73 1.60
CA LEU A 140 -10.59 -2.65 1.54
C LEU A 140 -10.18 -1.19 1.35
N THR A 141 -9.30 -0.68 2.21
CA THR A 141 -8.67 0.64 2.12
C THR A 141 -7.19 0.50 2.41
N HIS A 142 -6.40 1.54 2.13
CA HIS A 142 -5.00 1.50 2.55
C HIS A 142 -4.85 1.66 4.06
N SER A 143 -5.50 2.67 4.64
CA SER A 143 -5.54 2.91 6.09
C SER A 143 -6.95 2.68 6.64
N GLY A 144 -7.19 2.97 7.91
CA GLY A 144 -8.54 3.14 8.42
C GLY A 144 -9.30 4.25 7.68
N ILE A 145 -10.45 4.65 8.20
CA ILE A 145 -11.23 5.77 7.65
C ILE A 145 -11.28 6.87 8.70
N GLU A 146 -10.69 8.04 8.39
CA GLU A 146 -10.69 9.16 9.31
C GLU A 146 -12.10 9.78 9.43
N ASN A 147 -12.51 10.12 10.66
CA ASN A 147 -13.83 10.66 10.94
C ASN A 147 -14.98 9.81 10.37
N PHE A 148 -14.87 8.49 10.54
CA PHE A 148 -15.82 7.54 9.98
C PHE A 148 -17.26 7.81 10.41
N ASP A 149 -18.17 7.83 9.43
CA ASP A 149 -19.63 7.84 9.60
C ASP A 149 -20.24 6.81 8.65
N PRO A 150 -20.94 5.77 9.14
CA PRO A 150 -21.52 4.72 8.29
C PRO A 150 -22.60 5.22 7.32
N ALA A 151 -23.11 6.44 7.53
CA ALA A 151 -24.08 7.06 6.62
C ALA A 151 -23.41 7.75 5.41
N VAL A 152 -22.09 7.97 5.44
CA VAL A 152 -21.34 8.63 4.38
C VAL A 152 -20.81 7.55 3.42
N PRO A 153 -21.14 7.61 2.12
CA PRO A 153 -20.56 6.71 1.11
C PRO A 153 -19.03 6.87 1.02
N LEU A 154 -18.30 5.77 0.79
CA LEU A 154 -16.84 5.80 0.64
C LEU A 154 -16.36 6.78 -0.44
N SER A 155 -17.12 6.93 -1.51
CA SER A 155 -16.81 7.87 -2.61
C SER A 155 -16.86 9.34 -2.23
N GLU A 156 -17.43 9.69 -1.07
CA GLU A 156 -17.52 11.07 -0.57
C GLU A 156 -16.40 11.41 0.43
N TYR A 157 -15.63 10.40 0.90
CA TYR A 157 -14.46 10.68 1.74
C TYR A 157 -13.32 11.27 0.90
N PRO A 158 -12.61 12.30 1.42
CA PRO A 158 -11.40 12.76 0.78
C PRO A 158 -10.34 11.65 0.79
N LEU A 159 -9.50 11.60 -0.23
CA LEU A 159 -8.44 10.59 -0.35
C LEU A 159 -7.60 10.49 0.92
N ASP A 160 -7.24 11.62 1.50
CA ASP A 160 -6.41 11.70 2.71
C ASP A 160 -7.00 10.92 3.90
N ALA A 161 -8.33 10.91 4.02
CA ALA A 161 -9.03 10.16 5.07
C ALA A 161 -8.94 8.63 4.90
N LEU A 162 -8.66 8.15 3.69
CA LEU A 162 -8.57 6.71 3.37
C LEU A 162 -7.13 6.18 3.36
N ILE A 163 -6.12 7.10 3.36
CA ILE A 163 -4.71 6.70 3.22
C ILE A 163 -3.82 7.13 4.40
N ASN A 164 -4.31 7.91 5.35
CA ASN A 164 -3.51 8.39 6.48
C ASN A 164 -4.10 8.10 7.86
N ALA A 165 -5.33 7.58 7.94
CA ALA A 165 -5.98 7.29 9.21
C ALA A 165 -5.23 6.22 10.01
N ARG A 166 -5.20 6.39 11.34
CA ARG A 166 -4.56 5.45 12.27
C ARG A 166 -5.55 5.02 13.33
N PRO A 167 -6.36 3.98 13.06
CA PRO A 167 -7.31 3.46 14.02
C PRO A 167 -6.63 3.03 15.32
N GLU A 168 -7.28 3.37 16.43
CA GLU A 168 -6.86 2.96 17.76
C GLU A 168 -7.64 1.70 18.22
N PRO A 169 -7.13 0.94 19.21
CA PRO A 169 -7.88 -0.16 19.79
C PRO A 169 -9.24 0.30 20.31
N GLY A 170 -10.30 -0.36 19.86
CA GLY A 170 -11.68 -0.04 20.23
C GLY A 170 -12.41 0.88 19.25
N ASP A 171 -11.75 1.41 18.22
CA ASP A 171 -12.44 2.07 17.12
C ASP A 171 -13.40 1.10 16.44
N ARG A 172 -14.53 1.62 15.97
CA ARG A 172 -15.55 0.84 15.29
C ARG A 172 -15.84 1.45 13.92
N PHE A 173 -16.02 0.56 12.96
CA PHE A 173 -16.44 0.89 11.60
C PHE A 173 -17.84 0.33 11.31
N TYR A 174 -18.01 -0.35 10.20
CA TYR A 174 -19.30 -0.90 9.80
C TYR A 174 -19.81 -2.01 10.72
N ASP A 175 -21.13 -2.13 10.89
CA ASP A 175 -21.75 -3.25 11.62
C ASP A 175 -22.10 -4.44 10.71
N ASP A 176 -22.19 -4.22 9.37
CA ASP A 176 -22.63 -5.22 8.38
C ASP A 176 -21.51 -5.75 7.49
N ARG A 177 -20.31 -5.21 7.63
CA ARG A 177 -19.11 -5.58 6.85
C ARG A 177 -17.83 -5.33 7.63
N THR A 178 -16.75 -5.98 7.24
CA THR A 178 -15.46 -5.83 7.92
C THR A 178 -14.54 -4.92 7.09
N LEU A 179 -13.98 -3.89 7.73
CA LEU A 179 -12.92 -3.06 7.14
C LEU A 179 -11.57 -3.79 7.21
N ILE A 180 -10.83 -3.88 6.09
CA ILE A 180 -9.48 -4.44 6.04
C ILE A 180 -8.52 -3.37 5.53
N PHE A 181 -7.44 -3.13 6.27
CA PHE A 181 -6.46 -2.10 5.96
C PHE A 181 -5.04 -2.46 6.40
N GLY A 182 -4.07 -1.58 6.13
CA GLY A 182 -2.67 -1.65 6.53
C GLY A 182 -2.17 -0.36 7.17
N HIS A 183 -1.10 0.24 6.61
CA HIS A 183 -0.54 1.55 6.93
C HIS A 183 0.10 1.69 8.31
N THR A 184 -0.46 1.11 9.34
CA THR A 184 0.09 1.15 10.70
C THR A 184 0.53 -0.25 11.11
N PRO A 185 1.85 -0.51 11.22
CA PRO A 185 2.34 -1.84 11.53
C PRO A 185 1.75 -2.41 12.82
N THR A 186 1.15 -3.60 12.72
CA THR A 186 0.45 -4.26 13.84
C THR A 186 1.35 -4.45 15.06
N LEU A 187 2.64 -4.69 14.83
CA LEU A 187 3.63 -4.82 15.92
C LEU A 187 3.75 -3.57 16.82
N THR A 188 3.23 -2.40 16.37
CA THR A 188 3.22 -1.16 17.15
C THR A 188 2.00 -1.02 18.06
N TYR A 189 0.96 -1.83 17.87
CA TYR A 189 -0.22 -1.83 18.72
C TYR A 189 0.11 -2.49 20.08
N PRO A 190 -0.26 -1.86 21.20
CA PRO A 190 0.03 -2.41 22.53
C PRO A 190 -0.53 -3.83 22.76
N SER A 191 -1.69 -4.14 22.16
CA SER A 191 -2.35 -5.46 22.25
C SER A 191 -1.53 -6.57 21.57
N MET A 192 -0.68 -6.22 20.58
CA MET A 192 0.14 -7.17 19.84
C MET A 192 1.46 -7.52 20.53
N HIS A 193 1.84 -6.81 21.60
CA HIS A 193 3.08 -7.08 22.37
C HIS A 193 4.34 -7.17 21.49
N GLY A 194 4.40 -6.39 20.37
CA GLY A 194 5.49 -6.43 19.42
C GLY A 194 5.45 -7.60 18.43
N GLN A 195 4.38 -8.37 18.38
CA GLN A 195 4.22 -9.46 17.42
C GLN A 195 3.75 -8.94 16.07
N ALA A 196 4.42 -9.34 15.01
CA ALA A 196 4.07 -9.02 13.63
C ALA A 196 3.07 -10.08 13.09
N GLU A 197 1.82 -9.96 13.48
CA GLU A 197 0.71 -10.83 13.09
C GLU A 197 -0.50 -9.98 12.70
N VAL A 198 -1.41 -10.54 11.93
CA VAL A 198 -2.67 -9.87 11.56
C VAL A 198 -3.45 -9.53 12.83
N LEU A 199 -3.88 -8.28 12.94
CA LEU A 199 -4.70 -7.81 14.06
C LEU A 199 -6.18 -7.93 13.68
N PHE A 200 -6.92 -8.75 14.42
CA PHE A 200 -8.36 -8.90 14.29
C PHE A 200 -9.07 -8.14 15.41
N GLU A 201 -9.89 -7.17 15.03
CA GLU A 201 -10.80 -6.47 15.92
C GLU A 201 -12.26 -6.74 15.50
N GLU A 202 -13.24 -6.30 16.29
CA GLU A 202 -14.65 -6.64 16.07
C GLU A 202 -15.17 -6.22 14.68
N THR A 203 -14.77 -5.04 14.19
CA THR A 203 -15.27 -4.47 12.94
C THR A 203 -14.19 -4.22 11.90
N TYR A 204 -12.92 -4.50 12.22
CA TYR A 204 -11.82 -4.32 11.29
C TYR A 204 -10.69 -5.35 11.46
N ILE A 205 -9.88 -5.45 10.42
CA ILE A 205 -8.67 -6.28 10.38
C ILE A 205 -7.53 -5.42 9.85
N ASN A 206 -6.42 -5.35 10.59
CA ASN A 206 -5.20 -4.72 10.10
C ASN A 206 -4.20 -5.79 9.69
N ILE A 207 -3.75 -5.75 8.43
CA ILE A 207 -2.85 -6.75 7.83
C ILE A 207 -1.43 -6.24 7.57
N ASP A 208 -1.08 -5.01 8.00
CA ASP A 208 0.29 -4.53 7.94
C ASP A 208 1.12 -5.14 9.07
N CYS A 209 1.84 -6.21 8.78
CA CYS A 209 2.73 -6.87 9.73
C CYS A 209 4.18 -6.37 9.64
N GLY A 210 4.41 -5.20 9.02
CA GLY A 210 5.71 -4.53 8.98
C GLY A 210 6.74 -5.21 8.10
N ALA A 211 6.41 -5.56 6.85
CA ALA A 211 7.30 -6.27 5.93
C ALA A 211 8.69 -5.62 5.80
N VAL A 212 8.76 -4.29 5.76
CA VAL A 212 10.03 -3.55 5.68
C VAL A 212 10.92 -3.69 6.92
N PHE A 213 10.34 -4.10 8.05
CA PHE A 213 11.04 -4.34 9.31
C PHE A 213 11.40 -5.82 9.52
N HIS A 214 11.48 -6.61 8.45
CA HIS A 214 11.74 -8.06 8.51
C HIS A 214 13.04 -8.44 9.24
N GLU A 215 14.06 -7.60 9.23
CA GLU A 215 15.30 -7.81 9.97
C GLU A 215 15.12 -7.76 11.51
N VAL A 216 14.06 -7.12 11.99
CA VAL A 216 13.74 -6.98 13.42
C VAL A 216 12.43 -7.68 13.80
N GLY A 217 11.97 -8.62 12.96
CA GLY A 217 10.83 -9.48 13.27
C GLY A 217 9.53 -9.12 12.55
N GLY A 218 9.51 -8.08 11.72
CA GLY A 218 8.39 -7.78 10.82
C GLY A 218 8.19 -8.88 9.78
N LYS A 219 7.00 -8.96 9.20
CA LYS A 219 6.63 -9.98 8.21
C LYS A 219 5.77 -9.36 7.12
N LEU A 220 5.83 -9.91 5.92
CA LEU A 220 4.76 -9.70 4.95
C LEU A 220 3.64 -10.70 5.24
N ALA A 221 2.42 -10.20 5.43
CA ALA A 221 1.23 -11.00 5.62
C ALA A 221 0.35 -11.03 4.35
N CYS A 222 -0.33 -12.16 4.16
CA CYS A 222 -1.43 -12.30 3.20
C CYS A 222 -2.60 -12.96 3.91
N LEU A 223 -3.76 -12.33 3.88
CA LEU A 223 -5.01 -12.86 4.40
C LEU A 223 -5.87 -13.37 3.25
N ARG A 224 -6.21 -14.66 3.24
CA ARG A 224 -7.14 -15.23 2.26
C ARG A 224 -8.57 -15.09 2.76
N LEU A 225 -9.41 -14.39 2.00
CA LEU A 225 -10.78 -14.06 2.44
C LEU A 225 -11.76 -15.23 2.37
N ASP A 226 -11.47 -16.26 1.58
CA ASP A 226 -12.34 -17.44 1.45
C ASP A 226 -12.53 -18.16 2.79
N ASP A 227 -11.45 -18.34 3.54
CA ASP A 227 -11.43 -19.10 4.79
C ASP A 227 -10.74 -18.36 5.94
N MET A 228 -10.41 -17.08 5.75
CA MET A 228 -9.70 -16.21 6.71
C MET A 228 -8.33 -16.77 7.13
N LYS A 229 -7.68 -17.51 6.23
CA LYS A 229 -6.36 -18.08 6.48
C LYS A 229 -5.26 -17.05 6.31
N GLU A 230 -4.40 -16.97 7.30
CA GLU A 230 -3.23 -16.11 7.32
C GLU A 230 -1.99 -16.82 6.76
N PHE A 231 -1.19 -16.10 5.99
CA PHE A 231 0.11 -16.54 5.49
C PHE A 231 1.14 -15.46 5.79
N TYR A 232 2.36 -15.86 6.15
CA TYR A 232 3.45 -14.95 6.52
C TYR A 232 4.78 -15.37 5.87
N VAL A 233 5.57 -14.40 5.43
CA VAL A 233 6.96 -14.60 4.99
C VAL A 233 7.88 -13.55 5.59
#